data_28a58242792fa947f1d6dcc9d9f0e620
#
_entry.id   28a58242792fa947f1d6dcc9d9f0e620
#
_cell.length_a   1.000
_cell.length_b   1.000
_cell.length_c   1.000
_cell.angle_alpha   90.00
_cell.angle_beta   90.00
_cell.angle_gamma   90.00
#
_symmetry.space_group_name_H-M   'P 1'
#
loop_
_entity.id
_entity.type
_entity.pdbx_description
1 polymer ?
#
loop_
_entity_poly.entity_id
_entity_poly.type
_entity_poly.pdbx_seq_one_letter_code
_entity_poly.pdbx_strand_id
1 'polypeptide(L)'
;MRTKFLLPILLLSLISTPCLSETMGDLVKRDGIYYKKSTETPFTGKVTGRFQGRLENGKKEGEWVKYHNTKIFSKGSYKNGKREGDWVGYHDNGNVSYRGSYKNGKKEGEWVSD
;
A
#
# COMPACT_ATOMS: atom_id res chain seq x y z
N MET A 1 26.56 24.12 -25.49
CA MET A 1 26.16 23.96 -25.07
C MET A 1 25.56 23.43 -24.72
N ARG A 2 25.41 23.55 -24.76
CA ARG A 2 24.75 23.09 -24.24
C ARG A 2 24.11 22.53 -23.63
N THR A 3 24.20 22.41 -23.37
CA THR A 3 23.58 21.80 -22.63
C THR A 3 23.01 21.71 -22.01
N LYS A 4 22.90 22.09 -21.96
CA LYS A 4 22.38 22.02 -21.19
C LYS A 4 21.55 21.52 -20.74
N PHE A 5 21.59 21.42 -20.74
CA PHE A 5 20.82 20.99 -20.10
C PHE A 5 20.28 20.57 -19.54
N LEU A 6 20.43 20.51 -19.55
CA LEU A 6 19.90 20.05 -18.92
C LEU A 6 19.64 19.69 -18.13
N LEU A 7 19.85 19.65 -17.83
CA LEU A 7 19.69 19.33 -16.84
C LEU A 7 19.05 19.40 -15.89
N PRO A 8 19.30 19.67 -15.66
CA PRO A 8 18.73 20.11 -14.48
C PRO A 8 17.33 19.87 -14.42
N ILE A 9 16.89 19.86 -15.24
CA ILE A 9 15.59 19.70 -15.30
C ILE A 9 15.04 18.62 -14.62
N LEU A 10 15.61 17.73 -14.71
CA LEU A 10 15.12 16.67 -14.19
C LEU A 10 14.93 16.69 -12.82
N LEU A 11 15.70 17.24 -12.27
CA LEU A 11 15.61 17.16 -10.95
C LEU A 11 14.43 17.75 -10.42
N LEU A 12 13.93 18.66 -11.06
CA LEU A 12 12.86 19.31 -10.56
C LEU A 12 11.72 18.46 -10.44
N SER A 13 11.54 17.58 -11.27
CA SER A 13 10.40 16.74 -11.22
C SER A 13 10.38 15.95 -9.98
N LEU A 14 11.51 15.70 -9.44
CA LEU A 14 11.51 14.94 -8.26
C LEU A 14 10.95 15.64 -7.14
N ILE A 15 11.09 16.87 -7.13
CA ILE A 15 10.66 17.62 -6.06
C ILE A 15 9.23 17.54 -5.76
N SER A 16 8.44 17.36 -6.72
CA SER A 16 7.03 17.36 -6.47
C SER A 16 6.50 16.06 -5.98
N THR A 17 7.27 15.02 -6.06
CA THR A 17 6.72 13.75 -5.69
C THR A 17 6.48 13.50 -4.23
N PRO A 18 7.18 14.11 -3.31
CA PRO A 18 6.95 13.79 -1.91
C PRO A 18 5.56 14.04 -1.41
N CYS A 19 4.82 14.80 -2.13
CA CYS A 19 3.48 15.14 -1.67
C CYS A 19 2.39 14.21 -2.11
N LEU A 20 2.72 13.15 -2.84
CA LEU A 20 1.70 12.25 -3.31
C LEU A 20 1.09 11.44 -2.18
N SER A 21 -0.20 11.58 -2.01
CA SER A 21 -0.94 10.89 -0.99
C SER A 21 -2.38 10.81 -1.43
N GLU A 22 -2.96 9.63 -1.39
CA GLU A 22 -4.34 9.42 -1.83
C GLU A 22 -5.04 8.49 -0.87
N THR A 23 -6.35 8.43 -0.96
CA THR A 23 -7.11 7.40 -0.26
C THR A 23 -7.41 6.31 -1.28
N MET A 24 -7.80 5.12 -0.79
CA MET A 24 -8.17 4.06 -1.73
C MET A 24 -9.37 4.43 -2.58
N GLY A 25 -10.23 5.31 -2.07
CA GLY A 25 -11.38 5.76 -2.84
C GLY A 25 -11.01 6.63 -4.04
N ASP A 26 -9.81 7.20 -4.03
CA ASP A 26 -9.34 8.02 -5.14
C ASP A 26 -8.64 7.22 -6.21
N LEU A 27 -8.54 5.92 -6.03
CA LEU A 27 -7.82 5.05 -6.95
C LEU A 27 -8.75 4.06 -7.60
N VAL A 28 -8.38 3.58 -8.78
CA VAL A 28 -9.10 2.51 -9.45
C VAL A 28 -8.15 1.38 -9.73
N LYS A 29 -8.67 0.15 -9.70
CA LYS A 29 -7.86 -1.03 -9.93
C LYS A 29 -8.18 -1.61 -11.30
N ARG A 30 -7.17 -1.82 -12.11
CA ARG A 30 -7.33 -2.47 -13.41
C ARG A 30 -6.25 -3.53 -13.55
N ASP A 31 -6.67 -4.75 -13.80
CA ASP A 31 -5.74 -5.88 -13.96
C ASP A 31 -4.77 -6.00 -12.78
N GLY A 32 -5.28 -5.80 -11.57
CA GLY A 32 -4.46 -5.96 -10.38
C GLY A 32 -3.57 -4.77 -10.04
N ILE A 33 -3.62 -3.70 -10.84
CA ILE A 33 -2.78 -2.54 -10.66
C ILE A 33 -3.64 -1.33 -10.30
N TYR A 34 -3.21 -0.55 -9.31
CA TYR A 34 -3.94 0.64 -8.90
C TYR A 34 -3.47 1.88 -9.64
N TYR A 35 -4.42 2.66 -10.08
CA TYR A 35 -4.16 3.91 -10.81
C TYR A 35 -4.93 5.04 -10.15
N LYS A 36 -4.41 6.24 -10.23
CA LYS A 36 -5.17 7.39 -9.82
C LYS A 36 -6.26 7.57 -10.88
N LYS A 37 -7.47 7.92 -10.46
CA LYS A 37 -8.58 8.05 -11.39
C LYS A 37 -8.22 8.95 -12.56
N SER A 38 -8.63 8.56 -13.72
CA SER A 38 -8.41 9.32 -14.95
C SER A 38 -6.96 9.39 -15.39
N THR A 39 -6.13 8.46 -14.97
CA THR A 39 -4.75 8.41 -15.43
C THR A 39 -4.43 7.03 -15.96
N GLU A 40 -3.36 6.95 -16.74
CA GLU A 40 -2.87 5.68 -17.26
C GLU A 40 -1.56 5.27 -16.61
N THR A 41 -1.11 6.03 -15.61
CA THR A 41 0.15 5.73 -14.94
C THR A 41 -0.13 5.04 -13.62
N PRO A 42 0.48 3.89 -13.33
CA PRO A 42 0.28 3.24 -12.04
C PRO A 42 0.68 4.18 -10.91
N PHE A 43 -0.09 4.14 -9.84
CA PHE A 43 0.15 5.06 -8.74
C PHE A 43 1.30 4.58 -7.85
N THR A 44 2.20 5.49 -7.52
CA THR A 44 3.25 5.25 -6.53
C THR A 44 3.10 6.34 -5.48
N GLY A 45 2.93 5.93 -4.25
CA GLY A 45 2.77 6.92 -3.19
C GLY A 45 2.11 6.32 -1.96
N LYS A 46 1.77 7.21 -1.05
CA LYS A 46 1.19 6.82 0.22
C LYS A 46 -0.32 6.78 0.13
N VAL A 47 -0.92 5.77 0.74
CA VAL A 47 -2.36 5.67 0.85
C VAL A 47 -2.72 5.96 2.30
N THR A 48 -3.70 6.82 2.51
CA THR A 48 -4.14 7.23 3.84
C THR A 48 -5.62 6.93 4.02
N GLY A 49 -6.13 7.17 5.23
CA GLY A 49 -7.52 6.94 5.53
C GLY A 49 -7.73 5.58 6.16
N ARG A 50 -8.81 4.93 5.78
CA ARG A 50 -9.17 3.64 6.36
C ARG A 50 -8.16 2.56 6.06
N PHE A 51 -7.53 2.62 4.88
CA PHE A 51 -6.46 1.72 4.51
C PHE A 51 -5.20 2.56 4.41
N GLN A 52 -4.16 2.18 5.12
CA GLN A 52 -2.91 2.95 5.13
C GLN A 52 -1.73 2.09 4.77
N GLY A 53 -0.93 2.57 3.84
CA GLY A 53 0.24 1.85 3.39
C GLY A 53 0.85 2.55 2.20
N ARG A 54 1.64 1.84 1.44
CA ARG A 54 2.32 2.40 0.29
C ARG A 54 2.05 1.58 -0.95
N LEU A 55 1.84 2.25 -2.05
CA LEU A 55 1.76 1.61 -3.36
C LEU A 55 3.03 1.93 -4.13
N GLU A 56 3.53 0.94 -4.83
CA GLU A 56 4.70 1.10 -5.66
C GLU A 56 4.34 0.58 -7.05
N ASN A 57 4.31 1.47 -8.01
CA ASN A 57 3.87 1.13 -9.37
C ASN A 57 2.53 0.41 -9.37
N GLY A 58 1.61 0.91 -8.54
CA GLY A 58 0.26 0.38 -8.47
C GLY A 58 0.08 -0.89 -7.68
N LYS A 59 1.11 -1.36 -6.98
CA LYS A 59 1.01 -2.58 -6.19
C LYS A 59 1.32 -2.29 -4.73
N LYS A 60 0.61 -2.95 -3.84
CA LYS A 60 0.85 -2.76 -2.42
C LYS A 60 2.23 -3.27 -2.05
N GLU A 61 2.92 -2.50 -1.22
CA GLU A 61 4.27 -2.83 -0.82
C GLU A 61 4.49 -2.46 0.64
N GLY A 62 5.12 -3.33 1.42
CA GLY A 62 5.40 -3.05 2.83
C GLY A 62 4.19 -3.20 3.71
N GLU A 63 4.25 -2.61 4.87
CA GLU A 63 3.20 -2.76 5.86
C GLU A 63 1.94 -2.02 5.48
N TRP A 64 0.80 -2.70 5.63
CA TRP A 64 -0.51 -2.12 5.39
C TRP A 64 -1.37 -2.32 6.61
N VAL A 65 -2.13 -1.30 6.95
CA VAL A 65 -3.00 -1.32 8.12
C VAL A 65 -4.40 -0.93 7.68
N LYS A 66 -5.38 -1.73 8.12
CA LYS A 66 -6.77 -1.41 7.86
C LYS A 66 -7.39 -0.97 9.18
N TYR A 67 -8.07 0.16 9.16
CA TYR A 67 -8.74 0.70 10.33
C TYR A 67 -10.24 0.52 10.26
N HIS A 68 -10.87 0.36 11.40
CA HIS A 68 -12.31 0.37 11.51
C HIS A 68 -12.61 1.42 12.57
N ASN A 69 -13.22 2.51 12.16
CA ASN A 69 -13.35 3.70 12.99
C ASN A 69 -11.94 4.17 13.29
N THR A 70 -11.53 4.28 14.52
CA THR A 70 -10.18 4.73 14.86
C THR A 70 -9.30 3.60 15.35
N LYS A 71 -9.75 2.36 15.23
CA LYS A 71 -9.02 1.21 15.76
C LYS A 71 -8.47 0.37 14.63
N ILE A 72 -7.34 -0.26 14.89
CA ILE A 72 -6.76 -1.16 13.90
C ILE A 72 -7.63 -2.40 13.79
N PHE A 73 -8.04 -2.72 12.58
CA PHE A 73 -8.84 -3.90 12.30
C PHE A 73 -7.93 -5.06 11.87
N SER A 74 -6.92 -4.78 11.07
CA SER A 74 -5.96 -5.80 10.68
C SER A 74 -4.70 -5.13 10.17
N LYS A 75 -3.60 -5.87 10.18
CA LYS A 75 -2.36 -5.37 9.61
C LYS A 75 -1.48 -6.52 9.14
N GLY A 76 -0.64 -6.22 8.19
CA GLY A 76 0.29 -7.19 7.65
C GLY A 76 1.10 -6.56 6.55
N SER A 77 1.91 -7.35 5.89
CA SER A 77 2.79 -6.83 4.85
C SER A 77 2.44 -7.39 3.48
N TYR A 78 2.82 -6.62 2.48
CA TYR A 78 2.68 -7.03 1.09
C TYR A 78 4.03 -6.96 0.40
N LYS A 79 4.20 -7.78 -0.59
CA LYS A 79 5.36 -7.74 -1.46
C LYS A 79 4.87 -7.93 -2.87
N ASN A 80 5.11 -6.93 -3.72
CA ASN A 80 4.65 -6.97 -5.10
C ASN A 80 3.15 -7.22 -5.20
N GLY A 81 2.38 -6.64 -4.32
CA GLY A 81 0.93 -6.77 -4.35
C GLY A 81 0.37 -8.01 -3.70
N LYS A 82 1.21 -8.90 -3.21
CA LYS A 82 0.75 -10.12 -2.57
C LYS A 82 1.06 -10.11 -1.08
N ARG A 83 0.19 -10.70 -0.29
CA ARG A 83 0.42 -10.77 1.15
C ARG A 83 1.66 -11.60 1.42
N GLU A 84 2.46 -11.12 2.37
CA GLU A 84 3.71 -11.77 2.69
C GLU A 84 4.03 -11.57 4.17
N GLY A 85 4.42 -12.63 4.87
CA GLY A 85 4.80 -12.52 6.27
C GLY A 85 3.62 -12.53 7.22
N ASP A 86 3.84 -12.02 8.42
CA ASP A 86 2.86 -12.11 9.49
C ASP A 86 1.67 -11.21 9.26
N TRP A 87 0.48 -11.74 9.56
CA TRP A 87 -0.76 -11.01 9.47
C TRP A 87 -1.54 -11.21 10.74
N VAL A 88 -2.20 -10.16 11.20
CA VAL A 88 -2.97 -10.22 12.44
C VAL A 88 -4.24 -9.41 12.28
N GLY A 89 -5.33 -9.93 12.80
CA GLY A 89 -6.59 -9.21 12.85
C GLY A 89 -7.02 -9.06 14.28
N TYR A 90 -7.83 -8.04 14.54
CA TYR A 90 -8.22 -7.69 15.91
C TYR A 90 -9.72 -7.61 16.05
N HIS A 91 -10.18 -7.90 17.27
CA HIS A 91 -11.57 -7.66 17.66
C HIS A 91 -11.70 -6.18 18.02
N ASP A 92 -12.94 -5.72 18.15
CA ASP A 92 -13.19 -4.32 18.51
C ASP A 92 -12.58 -3.92 19.83
N ASN A 93 -12.39 -4.87 20.73
CA ASN A 93 -11.81 -4.57 22.04
C ASN A 93 -10.28 -4.55 22.00
N GLY A 94 -9.68 -4.74 20.83
CA GLY A 94 -8.24 -4.71 20.70
C GLY A 94 -7.52 -6.03 20.87
N ASN A 95 -8.26 -7.07 21.23
CA ASN A 95 -7.65 -8.39 21.37
C ASN A 95 -7.46 -9.01 20.00
N VAL A 96 -6.47 -9.86 19.89
CA VAL A 96 -6.19 -10.53 18.62
C VAL A 96 -7.33 -11.48 18.27
N SER A 97 -7.85 -11.34 17.06
CA SER A 97 -8.90 -12.20 16.56
C SER A 97 -8.30 -13.36 15.77
N TYR A 98 -7.28 -13.09 14.98
CA TYR A 98 -6.60 -14.15 14.24
C TYR A 98 -5.16 -13.75 13.98
N ARG A 99 -4.32 -14.72 13.72
CA ARG A 99 -2.91 -14.48 13.45
C ARG A 99 -2.36 -15.61 12.61
N GLY A 100 -1.53 -15.28 11.66
CA GLY A 100 -0.90 -16.29 10.84
C GLY A 100 0.08 -15.66 9.89
N SER A 101 0.55 -16.43 8.92
CA SER A 101 1.51 -15.95 7.95
C SER A 101 1.05 -16.25 6.54
N TYR A 102 1.54 -15.45 5.62
CA TYR A 102 1.31 -15.63 4.19
C TYR A 102 2.65 -15.75 3.47
N LYS A 103 2.64 -16.49 2.39
CA LYS A 103 3.77 -16.54 1.49
C LYS A 103 3.26 -16.51 0.07
N ASN A 104 3.70 -15.51 -0.70
CA ASN A 104 3.24 -15.32 -2.08
C ASN A 104 1.72 -15.29 -2.18
N GLY A 105 1.07 -14.62 -1.24
CA GLY A 105 -0.38 -14.45 -1.27
C GLY A 105 -1.19 -15.61 -0.73
N LYS A 106 -0.54 -16.68 -0.30
CA LYS A 106 -1.24 -17.85 0.21
C LYS A 106 -0.94 -18.05 1.68
N LYS A 107 -1.94 -18.52 2.42
CA LYS A 107 -1.72 -18.82 3.83
C LYS A 107 -0.67 -19.90 3.98
N GLU A 108 0.22 -19.71 4.93
CA GLU A 108 1.29 -20.67 5.18
C GLU A 108 1.31 -21.01 6.66
N GLY A 109 1.52 -22.28 6.95
CA GLY A 109 1.65 -22.72 8.32
C GLY A 109 0.34 -22.68 9.07
N GLU A 110 0.47 -22.67 10.38
CA GLU A 110 -0.68 -22.75 11.24
C GLU A 110 -1.27 -21.38 11.52
N TRP A 111 -2.58 -21.29 11.47
CA TRP A 111 -3.30 -20.08 11.77
C TRP A 111 -4.06 -20.25 13.05
N VAL A 112 -4.06 -19.22 13.86
CA VAL A 112 -4.73 -19.22 15.15
C VAL A 112 -5.88 -18.25 15.10
N SER A 113 -7.04 -18.65 15.56
CA SER A 113 -8.18 -17.77 15.65
C SER A 113 -8.78 -17.84 17.00
N ASP A 114 -9.40 -16.75 17.42
CA ASP A 114 -10.00 -16.69 18.72
C ASP A 114 -11.50 -16.48 18.66
#